data_abdcf8a74ff999808453db5f050a8d33
#
_entry.id   abdcf8a74ff999808453db5f050a8d33
#
_cell.length_a   1.000
_cell.length_b   1.000
_cell.length_c   1.000
_cell.angle_alpha   90.00
_cell.angle_beta   90.00
_cell.angle_gamma   90.00
#
_symmetry.space_group_name_H-M   'P 1'
#
loop_
_entity.id
_entity.type
_entity.pdbx_description
1 polymer ?
#
loop_
_entity_poly.entity_id
_entity_poly.type
_entity_poly.pdbx_seq_one_letter_code
_entity_poly.pdbx_strand_id
1 'polypeptide(L)'
;MAIASVNKASSAAVGLQDSISSVVFKQAGQRIYLRLDPLVTEPALQRFDPSYAPSQAQVVSSGGRAAAWFVQLTSVAAVLRHFRRGGLMARLVRERYLWLGLARTRSFAEFDLLRLMWQAGLPVPRPLGAAVWRERFTYRAALLTLRIDQARPLALCGEPTVWFEAGRVIAKMHQFDVWHADLNVFNLLVDAQDKVWIIDLDRGYRKALTAAQRAENLSRLLRSVKKVVPEFESSCWQRFKEGYQSALNED
;
A
#
# COMPACT_ATOMS: atom_id res chain seq x y z
N MET A 1 -31.58 -4.06 15.21
CA MET A 1 -31.72 -3.19 14.02
C MET A 1 -30.74 -2.03 14.16
N ALA A 2 -29.64 -2.05 13.42
CA ALA A 2 -28.63 -1.00 13.51
C ALA A 2 -28.86 0.00 12.38
N ILE A 3 -29.13 1.26 12.75
CA ILE A 3 -29.31 2.36 11.80
C ILE A 3 -27.93 2.79 11.32
N ALA A 4 -27.62 2.50 10.06
CA ALA A 4 -26.43 3.01 9.40
C ALA A 4 -26.70 4.44 8.90
N SER A 5 -25.99 5.45 9.46
CA SER A 5 -25.99 6.79 8.86
C SER A 5 -24.95 6.83 7.74
N VAL A 6 -25.43 6.93 6.50
CA VAL A 6 -24.60 7.14 5.31
C VAL A 6 -24.46 8.64 5.09
N ASN A 7 -23.29 9.20 5.40
CA ASN A 7 -22.98 10.57 5.01
C ASN A 7 -22.40 10.56 3.57
N LYS A 8 -23.24 10.97 2.60
CA LYS A 8 -22.83 11.30 1.24
C LYS A 8 -22.25 12.71 1.22
N ALA A 9 -20.93 12.86 1.16
CA ALA A 9 -20.33 14.11 0.75
C ALA A 9 -20.33 14.16 -0.79
N SER A 10 -21.20 15.00 -1.35
CA SER A 10 -21.29 15.28 -2.77
C SER A 10 -20.26 16.33 -3.15
N SER A 11 -19.36 15.99 -4.07
CA SER A 11 -18.63 16.94 -4.90
C SER A 11 -18.96 16.63 -6.35
N ALA A 12 -19.71 17.50 -6.98
CA ALA A 12 -20.09 17.40 -8.39
C ALA A 12 -18.98 17.88 -9.31
N ALA A 13 -18.86 17.18 -10.44
CA ALA A 13 -18.14 17.42 -11.68
C ALA A 13 -16.73 16.77 -11.79
N VAL A 14 -16.71 15.67 -12.43
CA VAL A 14 -15.99 15.11 -13.56
C VAL A 14 -16.22 13.59 -13.57
N GLY A 15 -16.80 13.08 -14.65
CA GLY A 15 -17.03 11.72 -15.09
C GLY A 15 -16.88 10.55 -14.11
N LEU A 16 -17.99 9.83 -13.96
CA LEU A 16 -18.09 8.46 -13.39
C LEU A 16 -16.87 8.00 -12.59
N GLN A 17 -17.03 7.84 -11.25
CA GLN A 17 -16.36 6.77 -10.59
C GLN A 17 -15.48 6.91 -9.41
N ASP A 18 -15.35 8.01 -8.74
CA ASP A 18 -14.47 8.00 -7.57
C ASP A 18 -15.12 8.30 -6.21
N SER A 19 -16.37 7.94 -6.03
CA SER A 19 -17.05 8.14 -4.74
C SER A 19 -16.69 7.01 -3.76
N ILE A 20 -15.57 7.17 -3.05
CA ILE A 20 -15.27 6.31 -1.90
C ILE A 20 -16.37 6.48 -0.85
N SER A 21 -17.03 5.38 -0.51
CA SER A 21 -18.00 5.36 0.57
C SER A 21 -17.31 5.29 1.93
N SER A 22 -17.71 6.18 2.86
CA SER A 22 -17.27 6.11 4.25
C SER A 22 -18.43 5.61 5.11
N VAL A 23 -18.21 4.51 5.83
CA VAL A 23 -19.23 3.88 6.68
C VAL A 23 -18.72 3.83 8.12
N VAL A 24 -19.60 4.15 9.06
CA VAL A 24 -19.31 4.07 10.50
C VAL A 24 -20.45 3.36 11.21
N PHE A 25 -20.13 2.35 12.01
CA PHE A 25 -21.14 1.66 12.82
C PHE A 25 -20.53 1.08 14.09
N LYS A 26 -21.37 0.56 15.01
CA LYS A 26 -20.93 -0.12 16.22
C LYS A 26 -21.33 -1.60 16.15
N GLN A 27 -20.40 -2.47 16.51
CA GLN A 27 -20.63 -3.91 16.60
C GLN A 27 -19.77 -4.49 17.75
N ALA A 28 -20.38 -5.32 18.60
CA ALA A 28 -19.69 -6.00 19.70
C ALA A 28 -18.81 -5.08 20.57
N GLY A 29 -19.29 -3.88 20.92
CA GLY A 29 -18.55 -2.90 21.74
C GLY A 29 -17.46 -2.12 21.02
N GLN A 30 -17.21 -2.41 19.74
CA GLN A 30 -16.23 -1.69 18.92
C GLN A 30 -16.92 -0.66 18.02
N ARG A 31 -16.23 0.45 17.75
CA ARG A 31 -16.60 1.37 16.68
C ARG A 31 -15.78 1.05 15.45
N ILE A 32 -16.47 0.78 14.35
CA ILE A 32 -15.88 0.35 13.10
C ILE A 32 -15.98 1.48 12.08
N TYR A 33 -14.86 1.79 11.43
CA TYR A 33 -14.76 2.78 10.37
C TYR A 33 -14.26 2.10 9.12
N LEU A 34 -14.93 2.33 8.00
CA LEU A 34 -14.59 1.77 6.70
C LEU A 34 -14.46 2.87 5.65
N ARG A 35 -13.53 2.68 4.72
CA ARG A 35 -13.47 3.30 3.39
C ARG A 35 -13.59 2.21 2.36
N LEU A 36 -14.48 2.38 1.39
CA LEU A 36 -14.85 1.34 0.45
C LEU A 36 -14.88 1.91 -0.97
N ASP A 37 -14.10 1.30 -1.86
CA ASP A 37 -14.18 1.55 -3.29
C ASP A 37 -15.44 0.88 -3.86
N PRO A 38 -16.21 1.55 -4.74
CA PRO A 38 -17.41 0.99 -5.34
C PRO A 38 -17.18 -0.23 -6.23
N LEU A 39 -15.94 -0.47 -6.67
CA LEU A 39 -15.57 -1.65 -7.44
C LEU A 39 -15.78 -2.96 -6.65
N VAL A 40 -15.77 -2.90 -5.31
CA VAL A 40 -15.92 -4.06 -4.43
C VAL A 40 -17.34 -4.12 -3.89
N THR A 41 -18.06 -5.16 -4.25
CA THR A 41 -19.50 -5.33 -3.95
C THR A 41 -19.79 -6.24 -2.76
N GLU A 42 -18.80 -6.97 -2.25
CA GLU A 42 -18.95 -7.84 -1.07
C GLU A 42 -19.45 -7.06 0.15
N PRO A 43 -20.13 -7.74 1.09
CA PRO A 43 -20.57 -7.11 2.33
C PRO A 43 -19.43 -6.44 3.08
N ALA A 44 -19.67 -5.26 3.60
CA ALA A 44 -18.66 -4.30 4.05
C ALA A 44 -17.57 -4.86 4.98
N LEU A 45 -17.89 -5.77 5.91
CA LEU A 45 -16.92 -6.38 6.80
C LEU A 45 -16.30 -7.67 6.26
N GLN A 46 -17.05 -8.44 5.49
CA GLN A 46 -16.61 -9.73 5.00
C GLN A 46 -15.39 -9.62 4.08
N ARG A 47 -15.29 -8.51 3.32
CA ARG A 47 -14.14 -8.22 2.46
C ARG A 47 -12.81 -8.05 3.22
N PHE A 48 -12.86 -7.84 4.53
CA PHE A 48 -11.68 -7.73 5.40
C PHE A 48 -11.46 -8.98 6.27
N ASP A 49 -12.24 -10.03 6.05
CA ASP A 49 -12.12 -11.29 6.76
C ASP A 49 -11.50 -12.37 5.85
N PRO A 50 -10.26 -12.83 6.12
CA PRO A 50 -9.63 -13.86 5.31
C PRO A 50 -10.31 -15.23 5.46
N SER A 51 -11.15 -15.44 6.49
CA SER A 51 -11.93 -16.65 6.68
C SER A 51 -13.25 -16.67 5.89
N TYR A 52 -13.61 -15.56 5.25
CA TYR A 52 -14.81 -15.49 4.42
C TYR A 52 -14.68 -16.43 3.21
N ALA A 53 -15.42 -17.54 3.26
CA ALA A 53 -15.27 -18.65 2.31
C ALA A 53 -15.30 -18.26 0.82
N PRO A 54 -16.18 -17.36 0.35
CA PRO A 54 -16.17 -16.94 -1.07
C PRO A 54 -14.86 -16.28 -1.52
N SER A 55 -14.07 -15.69 -0.61
CA SER A 55 -12.82 -14.98 -0.96
C SER A 55 -11.65 -15.89 -1.29
N GLN A 56 -11.75 -17.20 -1.02
CA GLN A 56 -10.69 -18.19 -1.27
C GLN A 56 -9.29 -17.72 -0.86
N ALA A 57 -9.18 -17.14 0.33
CA ALA A 57 -7.97 -16.45 0.77
C ALA A 57 -6.77 -17.41 0.84
N GLN A 58 -5.68 -17.02 0.17
CA GLN A 58 -4.41 -17.72 0.20
C GLN A 58 -3.37 -16.84 0.90
N VAL A 59 -2.64 -17.42 1.86
CA VAL A 59 -1.58 -16.70 2.57
C VAL A 59 -0.47 -16.31 1.58
N VAL A 60 -0.10 -15.04 1.57
CA VAL A 60 1.09 -14.59 0.84
C VAL A 60 2.32 -15.09 1.59
N SER A 61 2.97 -16.12 1.07
CA SER A 61 4.18 -16.73 1.64
C SER A 61 5.40 -15.89 1.31
N SER A 62 5.64 -14.84 2.01
CA SER A 62 6.95 -14.18 1.95
C SER A 62 7.23 -13.54 3.28
N GLY A 63 8.11 -14.17 4.00
CA GLY A 63 8.95 -13.72 5.09
C GLY A 63 8.67 -12.35 5.69
N GLY A 64 7.47 -12.09 6.17
CA GLY A 64 7.11 -10.79 6.70
C GLY A 64 6.22 -10.90 7.92
N ARG A 65 6.27 -9.89 8.77
CA ARG A 65 5.54 -9.76 10.03
C ARG A 65 4.07 -9.38 9.84
N ALA A 66 3.64 -9.12 8.61
CA ALA A 66 2.25 -8.79 8.28
C ALA A 66 1.52 -10.04 7.78
N ALA A 67 0.31 -10.29 8.28
CA ALA A 67 -0.57 -11.24 7.67
C ALA A 67 -1.16 -10.61 6.41
N ALA A 68 -0.78 -11.11 5.25
CA ALA A 68 -1.31 -10.74 3.97
C ALA A 68 -1.89 -11.98 3.27
N TRP A 69 -2.99 -11.79 2.57
CA TRP A 69 -3.69 -12.83 1.82
C TRP A 69 -4.01 -12.34 0.41
N PHE A 70 -3.80 -13.20 -0.57
CA PHE A 70 -4.47 -13.07 -1.84
C PHE A 70 -5.93 -13.50 -1.64
N VAL A 71 -6.86 -12.65 -2.03
CA VAL A 71 -8.29 -12.90 -1.93
C VAL A 71 -8.93 -12.70 -3.30
N GLN A 72 -9.85 -13.62 -3.67
CA GLN A 72 -10.66 -13.47 -4.85
C GLN A 72 -11.99 -12.85 -4.45
N LEU A 73 -12.23 -11.64 -4.90
CA LEU A 73 -13.52 -10.96 -4.77
C LEU A 73 -14.35 -11.20 -6.02
N THR A 74 -15.63 -10.90 -5.95
CA THR A 74 -16.58 -11.14 -7.08
C THR A 74 -16.11 -10.45 -8.36
N SER A 75 -15.60 -9.23 -8.25
CA SER A 75 -15.22 -8.42 -9.41
C SER A 75 -13.71 -8.38 -9.68
N VAL A 76 -12.86 -8.64 -8.68
CA VAL A 76 -11.41 -8.47 -8.80
C VAL A 76 -10.62 -9.39 -7.88
N ALA A 77 -9.39 -9.71 -8.27
CA ALA A 77 -8.39 -10.26 -7.38
C ALA A 77 -7.77 -9.14 -6.51
N ALA A 78 -7.60 -9.39 -5.22
CA ALA A 78 -7.13 -8.38 -4.29
C ALA A 78 -6.08 -8.93 -3.32
N VAL A 79 -5.39 -8.02 -2.65
CA VAL A 79 -4.50 -8.30 -1.51
C VAL A 79 -5.13 -7.70 -0.26
N LEU A 80 -5.48 -8.56 0.69
CA LEU A 80 -5.91 -8.16 2.02
C LEU A 80 -4.70 -8.17 2.97
N ARG A 81 -4.45 -7.07 3.66
CA ARG A 81 -3.38 -6.94 4.64
C ARG A 81 -3.92 -6.47 5.99
N HIS A 82 -3.70 -7.28 7.03
CA HIS A 82 -3.91 -6.86 8.41
C HIS A 82 -2.62 -6.27 8.98
N PHE A 83 -2.71 -5.10 9.59
CA PHE A 83 -1.57 -4.44 10.20
C PHE A 83 -1.19 -5.15 11.51
N ARG A 84 0.06 -5.57 11.61
CA ARG A 84 0.61 -6.22 12.81
C ARG A 84 1.85 -5.48 13.30
N ARG A 85 2.03 -5.42 14.61
CA ARG A 85 3.27 -4.92 15.20
C ARG A 85 4.39 -5.94 15.05
N GLY A 86 5.60 -5.46 14.74
CA GLY A 86 6.82 -6.26 14.81
C GLY A 86 7.64 -5.98 16.08
N GLY A 87 8.65 -6.80 16.37
CA GLY A 87 9.57 -6.63 17.49
C GLY A 87 9.09 -7.24 18.82
N LEU A 88 9.81 -7.00 19.93
CA LEU A 88 9.51 -7.55 21.26
C LEU A 88 8.11 -7.23 21.76
N MET A 89 7.58 -6.04 21.45
CA MET A 89 6.21 -5.62 21.80
C MET A 89 5.12 -6.46 21.10
N ALA A 90 5.45 -7.18 20.00
CA ALA A 90 4.51 -8.06 19.31
C ALA A 90 4.14 -9.31 20.13
N ARG A 91 4.90 -9.65 21.15
CA ARG A 91 4.60 -10.78 22.05
C ARG A 91 3.38 -10.51 22.96
N LEU A 92 3.13 -9.23 23.28
CA LEU A 92 2.05 -8.83 24.20
C LEU A 92 0.82 -8.24 23.45
N VAL A 93 1.03 -7.49 22.37
CA VAL A 93 -0.06 -6.82 21.64
C VAL A 93 0.22 -6.82 20.13
N ARG A 94 -0.04 -7.95 19.45
CA ARG A 94 0.31 -8.15 18.03
C ARG A 94 -0.41 -7.21 17.05
N GLU A 95 -1.65 -6.81 17.30
CA GLU A 95 -2.52 -6.17 16.30
C GLU A 95 -3.12 -4.83 16.77
N ARG A 96 -2.76 -4.33 17.95
CA ARG A 96 -3.37 -3.12 18.51
C ARG A 96 -2.42 -1.93 18.47
N TYR A 97 -2.94 -0.81 18.00
CA TYR A 97 -2.27 0.48 17.92
C TYR A 97 -2.98 1.51 18.81
N LEU A 98 -2.25 2.50 19.30
CA LEU A 98 -2.85 3.61 20.07
C LEU A 98 -3.72 4.46 19.14
N TRP A 99 -4.90 4.81 19.62
CA TRP A 99 -5.83 5.67 18.90
C TRP A 99 -5.44 7.15 19.08
N LEU A 100 -4.99 7.77 18.00
CA LEU A 100 -4.64 9.19 17.91
C LEU A 100 -5.53 9.94 16.91
N GLY A 101 -6.74 9.45 16.67
CA GLY A 101 -7.66 9.96 15.65
C GLY A 101 -7.69 9.13 14.39
N LEU A 102 -8.83 9.17 13.66
CA LEU A 102 -9.10 8.30 12.52
C LEU A 102 -8.10 8.52 11.37
N ALA A 103 -7.81 9.78 11.02
CA ALA A 103 -6.90 10.12 9.94
C ALA A 103 -5.44 9.66 10.19
N ARG A 104 -5.07 9.42 11.46
CA ARG A 104 -3.75 8.93 11.85
C ARG A 104 -3.68 7.41 11.96
N THR A 105 -4.77 6.70 11.68
CA THR A 105 -4.74 5.23 11.66
C THR A 105 -3.99 4.74 10.41
N ARG A 106 -3.21 3.68 10.57
CA ARG A 106 -2.29 3.20 9.53
C ARG A 106 -3.01 2.87 8.21
N SER A 107 -4.13 2.14 8.30
CA SER A 107 -4.87 1.76 7.09
C SER A 107 -5.50 2.95 6.37
N PHE A 108 -6.01 3.94 7.09
CA PHE A 108 -6.62 5.12 6.46
C PHE A 108 -5.57 6.04 5.87
N ALA A 109 -4.47 6.30 6.59
CA ALA A 109 -3.37 7.11 6.09
C ALA A 109 -2.76 6.50 4.81
N GLU A 110 -2.51 5.19 4.80
CA GLU A 110 -1.98 4.50 3.62
C GLU A 110 -3.00 4.43 2.47
N PHE A 111 -4.27 4.17 2.77
CA PHE A 111 -5.34 4.21 1.77
C PHE A 111 -5.42 5.57 1.06
N ASP A 112 -5.37 6.66 1.83
CA ASP A 112 -5.44 8.02 1.28
C ASP A 112 -4.22 8.34 0.42
N LEU A 113 -3.02 7.95 0.85
CA LEU A 113 -1.79 8.15 0.10
C LEU A 113 -1.79 7.34 -1.20
N LEU A 114 -2.14 6.05 -1.13
CA LEU A 114 -2.29 5.20 -2.32
C LEU A 114 -3.28 5.77 -3.31
N ARG A 115 -4.43 6.26 -2.81
CA ARG A 115 -5.46 6.85 -3.67
C ARG A 115 -4.96 8.09 -4.40
N LEU A 116 -4.29 9.00 -3.68
CA LEU A 116 -3.70 10.18 -4.28
C LEU A 116 -2.68 9.84 -5.38
N MET A 117 -1.80 8.87 -5.11
CA MET A 117 -0.80 8.42 -6.08
C MET A 117 -1.45 7.74 -7.28
N TRP A 118 -2.42 6.84 -7.04
CA TRP A 118 -3.14 6.12 -8.11
C TRP A 118 -3.89 7.09 -9.03
N GLN A 119 -4.59 8.08 -8.46
CA GLN A 119 -5.30 9.13 -9.22
C GLN A 119 -4.37 10.01 -10.03
N ALA A 120 -3.14 10.21 -9.55
CA ALA A 120 -2.09 10.93 -10.29
C ALA A 120 -1.38 10.05 -11.34
N GLY A 121 -1.80 8.80 -11.54
CA GLY A 121 -1.22 7.88 -12.52
C GLY A 121 0.10 7.25 -12.12
N LEU A 122 0.52 7.37 -10.83
CA LEU A 122 1.70 6.67 -10.36
C LEU A 122 1.42 5.15 -10.27
N PRO A 123 2.43 4.31 -10.52
CA PRO A 123 2.28 2.87 -10.52
C PRO A 123 2.22 2.32 -9.08
N VAL A 124 1.07 2.45 -8.48
CA VAL A 124 0.70 1.87 -7.18
C VAL A 124 -0.58 1.05 -7.32
N PRO A 125 -0.80 0.00 -6.52
CA PRO A 125 -2.05 -0.75 -6.59
C PRO A 125 -3.24 0.14 -6.20
N ARG A 126 -4.36 0.01 -6.92
CA ARG A 126 -5.60 0.72 -6.58
C ARG A 126 -6.04 0.32 -5.17
N PRO A 127 -6.25 1.27 -4.25
CA PRO A 127 -6.79 0.96 -2.94
C PRO A 127 -8.30 0.67 -3.05
N LEU A 128 -8.71 -0.53 -2.61
CA LEU A 128 -10.08 -1.02 -2.69
C LEU A 128 -10.86 -0.85 -1.39
N GLY A 129 -10.16 -0.77 -0.27
CA GLY A 129 -10.82 -0.55 1.00
C GLY A 129 -9.85 -0.43 2.17
N ALA A 130 -10.28 0.26 3.22
CA ALA A 130 -9.60 0.33 4.49
C ALA A 130 -10.58 0.14 5.64
N ALA A 131 -10.15 -0.60 6.67
CA ALA A 131 -10.94 -0.85 7.87
C ALA A 131 -10.16 -0.49 9.13
N VAL A 132 -10.89 0.04 10.11
CA VAL A 132 -10.39 0.34 11.45
C VAL A 132 -11.42 -0.13 12.47
N TRP A 133 -11.02 -1.04 13.36
CA TRP A 133 -11.80 -1.50 14.50
C TRP A 133 -11.28 -0.84 15.77
N ARG A 134 -11.96 0.19 16.26
CA ARG A 134 -11.59 0.94 17.44
C ARG A 134 -12.23 0.35 18.70
N GLU A 135 -11.40 0.10 19.70
CA GLU A 135 -11.81 -0.30 21.04
C GLU A 135 -11.13 0.58 22.08
N ARG A 136 -11.91 1.41 22.75
CA ARG A 136 -11.41 2.40 23.74
C ARG A 136 -10.24 3.24 23.21
N PHE A 137 -9.02 2.98 23.69
CA PHE A 137 -7.79 3.72 23.36
C PHE A 137 -6.92 3.04 22.30
N THR A 138 -7.39 1.93 21.74
CA THR A 138 -6.64 1.15 20.75
C THR A 138 -7.48 0.89 19.50
N TYR A 139 -6.80 0.48 18.43
CA TYR A 139 -7.46 0.03 17.21
C TYR A 139 -6.69 -1.10 16.53
N ARG A 140 -7.40 -1.89 15.75
CA ARG A 140 -6.87 -2.80 14.71
C ARG A 140 -7.17 -2.20 13.35
N ALA A 141 -6.39 -2.59 12.34
CA ALA A 141 -6.55 -2.04 10.99
C ALA A 141 -6.31 -3.10 9.91
N ALA A 142 -6.99 -2.93 8.79
CA ALA A 142 -6.76 -3.70 7.57
C ALA A 142 -6.84 -2.79 6.33
N LEU A 143 -6.12 -3.18 5.28
CA LEU A 143 -6.09 -2.53 3.98
C LEU A 143 -6.36 -3.60 2.91
N LEU A 144 -7.17 -3.24 1.93
CA LEU A 144 -7.47 -4.03 0.74
C LEU A 144 -7.00 -3.26 -0.49
N THR A 145 -6.18 -3.88 -1.33
CA THR A 145 -5.69 -3.29 -2.57
C THR A 145 -5.91 -4.23 -3.74
N LEU A 146 -5.99 -3.70 -4.95
CA LEU A 146 -6.01 -4.51 -6.17
C LEU A 146 -4.73 -5.35 -6.24
N ARG A 147 -4.86 -6.63 -6.58
CA ARG A 147 -3.70 -7.49 -6.81
C ARG A 147 -3.01 -7.10 -8.12
N ILE A 148 -1.70 -7.02 -8.10
CA ILE A 148 -0.88 -6.92 -9.30
C ILE A 148 -0.59 -8.35 -9.74
N ASP A 149 -1.16 -8.74 -10.88
CA ASP A 149 -1.04 -10.11 -11.36
C ASP A 149 0.38 -10.45 -11.79
N GLN A 150 0.79 -11.71 -11.53
CA GLN A 150 2.09 -12.28 -11.89
C GLN A 150 3.29 -11.41 -11.47
N ALA A 151 3.10 -10.54 -10.49
CA ALA A 151 4.16 -9.66 -10.03
C ALA A 151 5.19 -10.40 -9.17
N ARG A 152 6.46 -10.10 -9.40
CA ARG A 152 7.61 -10.59 -8.65
C ARG A 152 8.36 -9.41 -8.00
N PRO A 153 8.98 -9.57 -6.83
CA PRO A 153 9.82 -8.52 -6.26
C PRO A 153 10.99 -8.14 -7.18
N LEU A 154 11.36 -6.86 -7.20
CA LEU A 154 12.55 -6.37 -7.91
C LEU A 154 13.81 -7.14 -7.50
N ALA A 155 13.86 -7.64 -6.26
CA ALA A 155 14.91 -8.52 -5.77
C ALA A 155 15.14 -9.78 -6.63
N LEU A 156 14.16 -10.20 -7.43
CA LEU A 156 14.25 -11.39 -8.30
C LEU A 156 14.45 -11.02 -9.78
N CYS A 157 14.75 -9.75 -10.07
CA CYS A 157 14.91 -9.23 -11.42
C CYS A 157 16.34 -8.76 -11.64
N GLY A 158 17.08 -9.45 -12.51
CA GLY A 158 18.44 -9.09 -12.90
C GLY A 158 18.53 -8.25 -14.19
N GLU A 159 17.39 -7.99 -14.85
CA GLU A 159 17.33 -7.28 -16.12
C GLU A 159 17.62 -5.78 -15.95
N PRO A 160 18.66 -5.22 -16.60
CA PRO A 160 19.02 -3.81 -16.43
C PRO A 160 17.92 -2.81 -16.84
N THR A 161 17.06 -3.20 -17.80
CA THR A 161 15.93 -2.38 -18.26
C THR A 161 14.87 -2.18 -17.18
N VAL A 162 14.59 -3.22 -16.41
CA VAL A 162 13.67 -3.18 -15.26
C VAL A 162 14.19 -2.26 -14.16
N TRP A 163 15.50 -2.28 -13.90
CA TRP A 163 16.13 -1.39 -12.92
C TRP A 163 16.14 0.06 -13.38
N PHE A 164 16.30 0.31 -14.68
CA PHE A 164 16.14 1.65 -15.25
C PHE A 164 14.71 2.18 -15.01
N GLU A 165 13.69 1.35 -15.30
CA GLU A 165 12.29 1.74 -15.04
C GLU A 165 12.00 1.90 -13.54
N ALA A 166 12.58 1.08 -12.66
CA ALA A 166 12.48 1.27 -11.22
C ALA A 166 13.03 2.65 -10.78
N GLY A 167 14.14 3.09 -11.39
CA GLY A 167 14.68 4.43 -11.18
C GLY A 167 13.68 5.53 -11.56
N ARG A 168 13.09 5.42 -12.75
CA ARG A 168 12.07 6.38 -13.23
C ARG A 168 10.85 6.44 -12.31
N VAL A 169 10.35 5.30 -11.89
CA VAL A 169 9.20 5.19 -10.99
C VAL A 169 9.48 5.85 -9.64
N ILE A 170 10.66 5.65 -9.06
CA ILE A 170 11.04 6.29 -7.79
C ILE A 170 11.27 7.80 -7.96
N ALA A 171 11.81 8.25 -9.10
CA ALA A 171 11.91 9.68 -9.40
C ALA A 171 10.52 10.34 -9.43
N LYS A 172 9.56 9.75 -10.16
CA LYS A 172 8.17 10.23 -10.22
C LYS A 172 7.50 10.27 -8.85
N MET A 173 7.73 9.25 -8.00
CA MET A 173 7.25 9.26 -6.61
C MET A 173 7.84 10.47 -5.84
N HIS A 174 9.12 10.75 -5.97
CA HIS A 174 9.78 11.88 -5.33
C HIS A 174 9.36 13.24 -5.90
N GLN A 175 9.08 13.35 -7.21
CA GLN A 175 8.52 14.56 -7.85
C GLN A 175 7.09 14.81 -7.36
N PHE A 176 6.33 13.76 -7.05
CA PHE A 176 5.01 13.85 -6.42
C PHE A 176 5.09 14.12 -4.90
N ASP A 177 6.28 14.39 -4.38
CA ASP A 177 6.55 14.70 -2.97
C ASP A 177 6.18 13.59 -1.99
N VAL A 178 6.26 12.34 -2.41
CA VAL A 178 5.97 11.18 -1.55
C VAL A 178 7.24 10.60 -0.95
N TRP A 179 7.23 10.47 0.38
CA TRP A 179 8.22 9.75 1.17
C TRP A 179 7.77 8.32 1.40
N HIS A 180 8.60 7.35 1.06
CA HIS A 180 8.38 5.93 1.38
C HIS A 180 9.16 5.54 2.63
N ALA A 181 8.48 5.19 3.72
CA ALA A 181 9.13 4.95 5.01
C ALA A 181 10.02 3.70 5.03
N ASP A 182 9.76 2.71 4.16
CA ASP A 182 10.53 1.46 4.09
C ASP A 182 10.85 1.06 2.63
N LEU A 183 11.45 1.99 1.86
CA LEU A 183 11.82 1.72 0.48
C LEU A 183 12.91 0.64 0.42
N ASN A 184 12.58 -0.52 -0.19
CA ASN A 184 13.48 -1.65 -0.33
C ASN A 184 13.11 -2.49 -1.56
N VAL A 185 13.96 -3.44 -1.96
CA VAL A 185 13.80 -4.24 -3.20
C VAL A 185 12.58 -5.18 -3.19
N PHE A 186 11.98 -5.47 -2.03
CA PHE A 186 10.76 -6.26 -1.93
C PHE A 186 9.48 -5.40 -2.02
N ASN A 187 9.60 -4.08 -1.81
CA ASN A 187 8.49 -3.14 -1.92
C ASN A 187 8.40 -2.48 -3.30
N LEU A 188 9.20 -2.96 -4.25
CA LEU A 188 9.08 -2.73 -5.67
C LEU A 188 8.73 -4.06 -6.34
N LEU A 189 7.58 -4.10 -7.00
CA LEU A 189 7.13 -5.28 -7.75
C LEU A 189 7.25 -5.03 -9.24
N VAL A 190 7.51 -6.08 -9.98
CA VAL A 190 7.61 -6.08 -11.45
C VAL A 190 6.56 -7.04 -11.98
N ASP A 191 5.64 -6.56 -12.81
CA ASP A 191 4.61 -7.40 -13.43
C ASP A 191 5.12 -8.11 -14.68
N ALA A 192 4.25 -8.87 -15.32
CA ALA A 192 4.59 -9.65 -16.54
C ALA A 192 4.91 -8.76 -17.77
N GLN A 193 4.63 -7.47 -17.73
CA GLN A 193 4.94 -6.49 -18.76
C GLN A 193 6.16 -5.64 -18.40
N ASP A 194 6.97 -6.07 -17.41
CA ASP A 194 8.13 -5.37 -16.87
C ASP A 194 7.82 -3.97 -16.28
N LYS A 195 6.55 -3.69 -15.99
CA LYS A 195 6.16 -2.46 -15.32
C LYS A 195 6.47 -2.57 -13.83
N VAL A 196 7.11 -1.54 -13.30
CA VAL A 196 7.47 -1.46 -11.88
C VAL A 196 6.36 -0.79 -11.08
N TRP A 197 6.01 -1.39 -9.94
CA TRP A 197 4.98 -0.95 -9.03
C TRP A 197 5.54 -0.71 -7.63
N ILE A 198 5.07 0.36 -6.96
CA ILE A 198 5.42 0.65 -5.57
C ILE A 198 4.32 0.09 -4.67
N ILE A 199 4.70 -0.66 -3.64
CA ILE A 199 3.79 -1.21 -2.64
C ILE A 199 4.24 -0.87 -1.21
N ASP A 200 3.36 -1.12 -0.23
CA ASP A 200 3.62 -0.96 1.20
C ASP A 200 4.04 0.47 1.60
N LEU A 201 3.15 1.43 1.36
CA LEU A 201 3.32 2.84 1.77
C LEU A 201 2.97 3.08 3.25
N ASP A 202 3.01 2.04 4.08
CA ASP A 202 2.80 2.17 5.52
C ASP A 202 3.78 3.17 6.14
N ARG A 203 3.26 4.15 6.89
CA ARG A 203 3.98 5.32 7.40
C ARG A 203 4.59 6.24 6.33
N GLY A 204 4.29 6.01 5.06
CA GLY A 204 4.57 6.96 4.00
C GLY A 204 3.74 8.24 4.17
N TYR A 205 4.20 9.32 3.60
CA TYR A 205 3.48 10.59 3.61
C TYR A 205 3.78 11.41 2.36
N ARG A 206 2.91 12.36 2.06
CA ARG A 206 3.12 13.37 1.03
C ARG A 206 3.40 14.74 1.67
N LYS A 207 4.57 15.29 1.41
CA LYS A 207 5.02 16.61 1.84
C LYS A 207 6.25 16.98 1.02
N ALA A 208 6.41 18.24 0.64
CA ALA A 208 7.59 18.73 -0.08
C ALA A 208 8.89 18.10 0.46
N LEU A 209 9.57 17.35 -0.39
CA LEU A 209 10.76 16.60 -0.04
C LEU A 209 12.02 17.42 -0.31
N THR A 210 12.89 17.51 0.70
CA THR A 210 14.24 18.04 0.52
C THR A 210 15.13 17.06 -0.27
N ALA A 211 16.20 17.55 -0.87
CA ALA A 211 17.20 16.71 -1.53
C ALA A 211 17.79 15.66 -0.56
N ALA A 212 18.02 16.02 0.70
CA ALA A 212 18.50 15.10 1.73
C ALA A 212 17.53 13.94 1.99
N GLN A 213 16.22 14.21 2.05
CA GLN A 213 15.20 13.17 2.23
C GLN A 213 15.14 12.23 1.02
N ARG A 214 15.18 12.76 -0.20
CA ARG A 214 15.26 11.93 -1.42
C ARG A 214 16.51 11.03 -1.40
N ALA A 215 17.68 11.59 -1.05
CA ALA A 215 18.91 10.84 -0.93
C ALA A 215 18.84 9.75 0.17
N GLU A 216 18.16 10.02 1.29
CA GLU A 216 17.95 9.02 2.35
C GLU A 216 17.09 7.84 1.87
N ASN A 217 15.99 8.08 1.12
CA ASN A 217 15.19 7.02 0.50
C ASN A 217 16.05 6.16 -0.45
N LEU A 218 16.83 6.80 -1.33
CA LEU A 218 17.73 6.09 -2.25
C LEU A 218 18.81 5.29 -1.50
N SER A 219 19.39 5.85 -0.45
CA SER A 219 20.38 5.16 0.39
C SER A 219 19.77 3.96 1.11
N ARG A 220 18.50 4.03 1.52
CA ARG A 220 17.78 2.90 2.10
C ARG A 220 17.60 1.77 1.08
N LEU A 221 17.17 2.11 -0.14
CA LEU A 221 17.02 1.15 -1.23
C LEU A 221 18.36 0.50 -1.56
N LEU A 222 19.45 1.28 -1.70
CA LEU A 222 20.79 0.76 -1.97
C LEU A 222 21.28 -0.20 -0.87
N ARG A 223 21.03 0.12 0.41
CA ARG A 223 21.36 -0.82 1.50
C ARG A 223 20.59 -2.14 1.36
N SER A 224 19.34 -2.09 0.90
CA SER A 224 18.57 -3.30 0.63
C SER A 224 19.16 -4.09 -0.54
N VAL A 225 19.57 -3.44 -1.63
CA VAL A 225 20.26 -4.08 -2.77
C VAL A 225 21.52 -4.81 -2.27
N LYS A 226 22.42 -4.10 -1.59
CA LYS A 226 23.67 -4.67 -1.06
C LYS A 226 23.48 -5.87 -0.14
N LYS A 227 22.39 -5.88 0.63
CA LYS A 227 22.08 -6.94 1.59
C LYS A 227 21.42 -8.16 0.95
N VAL A 228 20.56 -7.96 -0.04
CA VAL A 228 19.67 -9.00 -0.56
C VAL A 228 20.14 -9.56 -1.89
N VAL A 229 20.67 -8.70 -2.75
CA VAL A 229 21.06 -9.02 -4.13
C VAL A 229 22.39 -8.32 -4.47
N PRO A 230 23.47 -8.60 -3.73
CA PRO A 230 24.75 -7.90 -3.90
C PRO A 230 25.31 -8.04 -5.32
N GLU A 231 24.96 -9.09 -6.04
CA GLU A 231 25.33 -9.33 -7.45
C GLU A 231 24.75 -8.27 -8.40
N PHE A 232 23.65 -7.60 -8.02
CA PHE A 232 23.00 -6.55 -8.81
C PHE A 232 23.52 -5.14 -8.49
N GLU A 233 24.40 -4.99 -7.49
CA GLU A 233 24.85 -3.66 -7.02
C GLU A 233 25.55 -2.85 -8.12
N SER A 234 26.45 -3.45 -8.86
CA SER A 234 27.26 -2.70 -9.83
C SER A 234 26.50 -2.36 -11.11
N SER A 235 25.90 -3.35 -11.75
CA SER A 235 25.25 -3.19 -13.06
C SER A 235 23.83 -2.61 -12.94
N CYS A 236 23.00 -3.24 -12.12
CA CYS A 236 21.59 -2.87 -12.01
C CYS A 236 21.39 -1.54 -11.25
N TRP A 237 22.18 -1.29 -10.20
CA TRP A 237 22.11 -0.01 -9.48
C TRP A 237 22.57 1.17 -10.34
N GLN A 238 23.54 0.99 -11.23
CA GLN A 238 23.91 2.03 -12.18
C GLN A 238 22.75 2.35 -13.13
N ARG A 239 22.09 1.34 -13.67
CA ARG A 239 20.90 1.53 -14.53
C ARG A 239 19.74 2.20 -13.77
N PHE A 240 19.54 1.85 -12.50
CA PHE A 240 18.57 2.52 -11.63
C PHE A 240 18.87 4.03 -11.52
N LYS A 241 20.13 4.41 -11.28
CA LYS A 241 20.52 5.83 -11.19
C LYS A 241 20.28 6.58 -12.49
N GLU A 242 20.59 5.95 -13.61
CA GLU A 242 20.35 6.51 -14.95
C GLU A 242 18.84 6.76 -15.17
N GLY A 243 17.98 5.78 -14.86
CA GLY A 243 16.54 5.93 -14.95
C GLY A 243 15.98 7.01 -14.03
N TYR A 244 16.49 7.06 -12.79
CA TYR A 244 16.11 8.10 -11.82
C TYR A 244 16.46 9.51 -12.34
N GLN A 245 17.68 9.68 -12.86
CA GLN A 245 18.13 10.98 -13.41
C GLN A 245 17.40 11.34 -14.70
N SER A 246 17.14 10.37 -15.58
CA SER A 246 16.36 10.58 -16.81
C SER A 246 15.00 11.19 -16.50
N ALA A 247 14.26 10.61 -15.55
CA ALA A 247 12.93 11.10 -15.20
C ALA A 247 12.94 12.50 -14.55
N LEU A 248 14.02 12.87 -13.85
CA LEU A 248 14.18 14.22 -13.29
C LEU A 248 14.43 15.28 -14.37
N ASN A 249 14.90 14.89 -15.55
CA ASN A 249 15.23 15.79 -16.65
C ASN A 249 14.09 15.88 -17.71
N GLU A 250 13.00 15.12 -17.54
CA GLU A 250 11.84 15.12 -18.44
C GLU A 250 10.79 16.22 -18.12
N ASP A 251 10.99 17.00 -17.06
CA ASP A 251 10.21 18.18 -16.68
C ASP A 251 10.87 19.45 -17.24
#